data_921fb6b049b914399fd0b33d5d8584b2
#
_entry.id   921fb6b049b914399fd0b33d5d8584b2
#
_cell.length_a   1.000
_cell.length_b   1.000
_cell.length_c   1.000
_cell.angle_alpha   90.00
_cell.angle_beta   90.00
_cell.angle_gamma   90.00
#
_symmetry.space_group_name_H-M   'P 1'
#
loop_
_entity.id
_entity.type
_entity.pdbx_description
1 polymer ?
#
loop_
_entity_poly.entity_id
_entity_poly.type
_entity_poly.pdbx_seq_one_letter_code
_entity_poly.pdbx_strand_id
1 'polypeptide(L)'
;MRWLSLVVVFLSLIPLRAQSFPDDWFERSDRAKGEQPRWMTPLVTVTPRLEQEFRTDFLVETTAAGDELVNYDNGKGLELIPCDRIELLFNAPPYLEHNNKAHDGFGDVSFVGKYRIVSADAEAGNYIFTVFLAGSVPTGSYANGARAGVITPTLAGGKGWGKFDIQSTLGAGLPITHENVIGHAIAFNTAFQYHVVPKLWPEVEINSTFWKDGTLDGKKQTFITPGLILGRFRLHGRLVMAIGAGVQIAATHYHSYNHAGVFTIRFPF
;
A
#
# COMPACT_ATOMS: atom_id res chain seq x y z
N MET A 1 20.26 -16.81 40.76
CA MET A 1 20.98 -15.76 40.04
C MET A 1 22.06 -16.32 39.12
N ARG A 2 21.71 -17.14 38.10
CA ARG A 2 22.72 -17.77 37.20
C ARG A 2 22.31 -17.81 35.71
N TRP A 3 21.26 -17.10 35.35
CA TRP A 3 20.71 -17.14 33.96
C TRP A 3 20.90 -15.84 33.15
N LEU A 4 21.46 -14.79 33.77
CA LEU A 4 21.69 -13.51 33.05
C LEU A 4 23.03 -13.43 32.30
N SER A 5 23.95 -14.39 32.54
CA SER A 5 25.29 -14.34 31.93
C SER A 5 25.39 -14.99 30.54
N LEU A 6 24.34 -15.70 30.09
CA LEU A 6 24.37 -16.42 28.80
C LEU A 6 23.84 -15.60 27.61
N VAL A 7 23.11 -14.52 27.87
CA VAL A 7 22.53 -13.66 26.82
C VAL A 7 23.56 -12.63 26.29
N VAL A 8 24.52 -12.25 27.10
CA VAL A 8 25.52 -11.24 26.73
C VAL A 8 26.61 -11.78 25.80
N VAL A 9 26.87 -13.08 25.81
CA VAL A 9 27.97 -13.69 25.01
C VAL A 9 27.58 -13.89 23.52
N PHE A 10 26.29 -13.95 23.19
CA PHE A 10 25.86 -14.13 21.78
C PHE A 10 25.82 -12.85 20.96
N LEU A 11 25.85 -11.67 21.61
CA LEU A 11 25.85 -10.36 20.91
C LEU A 11 27.26 -9.91 20.50
N SER A 12 28.33 -10.54 20.96
CA SER A 12 29.71 -10.12 20.73
C SER A 12 30.42 -10.85 19.57
N LEU A 13 29.74 -11.73 18.82
CA LEU A 13 30.36 -12.53 17.75
C LEU A 13 29.83 -12.21 16.34
N ILE A 14 29.04 -11.16 16.19
CA ILE A 14 28.72 -10.66 14.84
C ILE A 14 29.81 -9.65 14.47
N PRO A 15 30.76 -9.97 13.57
CA PRO A 15 31.66 -8.97 13.04
C PRO A 15 30.80 -7.96 12.27
N LEU A 16 30.51 -6.82 12.85
CA LEU A 16 29.92 -5.68 12.16
C LEU A 16 30.90 -5.22 11.07
N ARG A 17 30.76 -5.77 9.88
CA ARG A 17 31.32 -5.17 8.66
C ARG A 17 30.48 -3.95 8.33
N ALA A 18 30.62 -2.89 9.11
CA ALA A 18 29.82 -1.67 8.97
C ALA A 18 30.05 -0.93 7.64
N GLN A 19 31.11 -1.27 6.91
CA GLN A 19 31.45 -0.63 5.63
C GLN A 19 30.75 -1.27 4.41
N SER A 20 30.26 -2.50 4.50
CA SER A 20 29.59 -3.20 3.40
C SER A 20 28.06 -3.22 3.52
N PHE A 21 27.49 -2.83 4.66
CA PHE A 21 26.04 -2.95 4.91
C PHE A 21 25.16 -2.20 3.90
N PRO A 22 25.43 -0.94 3.51
CA PRO A 22 24.62 -0.24 2.52
C PRO A 22 24.72 -0.87 1.13
N ASP A 23 25.90 -1.28 0.71
CA ASP A 23 26.14 -1.87 -0.61
C ASP A 23 25.43 -3.23 -0.70
N ASP A 24 25.60 -4.11 0.27
CA ASP A 24 24.92 -5.40 0.36
C ASP A 24 23.38 -5.26 0.39
N TRP A 25 22.88 -4.19 1.05
CA TRP A 25 21.46 -3.87 1.09
C TRP A 25 20.93 -3.50 -0.29
N PHE A 26 21.61 -2.59 -0.99
CA PHE A 26 21.18 -2.12 -2.29
C PHE A 26 21.31 -3.20 -3.38
N GLU A 27 22.36 -4.00 -3.37
CA GLU A 27 22.50 -5.14 -4.26
C GLU A 27 21.36 -6.15 -4.12
N ARG A 28 20.98 -6.47 -2.88
CA ARG A 28 19.83 -7.33 -2.59
C ARG A 28 18.51 -6.73 -3.08
N SER A 29 18.28 -5.46 -2.80
CA SER A 29 17.09 -4.76 -3.27
C SER A 29 17.00 -4.75 -4.80
N ASP A 30 18.11 -4.50 -5.49
CA ASP A 30 18.17 -4.51 -6.95
C ASP A 30 17.92 -5.90 -7.53
N ARG A 31 18.51 -6.94 -6.92
CA ARG A 31 18.25 -8.33 -7.29
C ARG A 31 16.77 -8.67 -7.11
N ALA A 32 16.19 -8.36 -5.94
CA ALA A 32 14.78 -8.60 -5.67
C ALA A 32 13.85 -7.88 -6.66
N LYS A 33 14.17 -6.62 -7.01
CA LYS A 33 13.43 -5.85 -8.02
C LYS A 33 13.67 -6.35 -9.44
N GLY A 34 14.84 -6.91 -9.73
CA GLY A 34 15.18 -7.48 -11.05
C GLY A 34 14.43 -8.78 -11.39
N GLU A 35 14.06 -9.56 -10.38
CA GLU A 35 13.38 -10.85 -10.52
C GLU A 35 11.85 -10.75 -10.62
N GLN A 36 11.31 -9.56 -10.85
CA GLN A 36 9.87 -9.32 -10.91
C GLN A 36 9.51 -8.41 -12.09
N PRO A 37 8.20 -8.32 -12.45
CA PRO A 37 7.72 -7.40 -13.48
C PRO A 37 8.11 -5.94 -13.20
N ARG A 38 8.31 -5.15 -14.25
CA ARG A 38 8.69 -3.74 -14.15
C ARG A 38 7.50 -2.79 -14.32
N TRP A 39 6.31 -3.22 -13.96
CA TRP A 39 5.09 -2.41 -14.01
C TRP A 39 5.19 -1.18 -13.10
N MET A 40 4.27 -0.27 -13.21
CA MET A 40 4.16 0.84 -12.28
C MET A 40 3.30 0.42 -11.08
N THR A 41 3.61 0.95 -9.89
CA THR A 41 2.74 0.77 -8.71
C THR A 41 1.45 1.57 -8.94
N PRO A 42 0.25 0.98 -8.80
CA PRO A 42 -1.03 1.66 -9.00
C PRO A 42 -1.28 2.82 -8.02
N LEU A 43 -2.24 3.69 -8.34
CA LEU A 43 -2.61 4.83 -7.48
C LEU A 43 -3.21 4.36 -6.15
N VAL A 44 -4.17 3.43 -6.20
CA VAL A 44 -4.96 2.99 -5.03
C VAL A 44 -4.63 1.55 -4.66
N THR A 45 -4.67 0.64 -5.62
CA THR A 45 -4.39 -0.79 -5.40
C THR A 45 -2.96 -1.00 -4.93
N VAL A 46 -2.77 -1.75 -3.85
CA VAL A 46 -1.43 -2.12 -3.38
C VAL A 46 -0.80 -3.10 -4.38
N THR A 47 0.36 -2.75 -4.90
CA THR A 47 1.08 -3.60 -5.87
C THR A 47 1.51 -4.93 -5.26
N PRO A 48 1.41 -6.05 -5.99
CA PRO A 48 2.02 -7.32 -5.58
C PRO A 48 3.56 -7.32 -5.64
N ARG A 49 4.16 -6.32 -6.28
CA ARG A 49 5.61 -6.17 -6.43
C ARG A 49 6.24 -5.76 -5.11
N LEU A 50 7.51 -6.07 -4.94
CA LEU A 50 8.33 -5.56 -3.85
C LEU A 50 8.94 -4.23 -4.27
N GLU A 51 8.76 -3.22 -3.44
CA GLU A 51 9.29 -1.88 -3.68
C GLU A 51 10.25 -1.45 -2.57
N GLN A 52 11.20 -0.62 -2.93
CA GLN A 52 12.04 0.10 -1.99
C GLN A 52 11.91 1.56 -2.33
N GLU A 53 11.02 2.23 -1.61
CA GLU A 53 10.65 3.61 -1.87
C GLU A 53 10.12 4.32 -0.62
N PHE A 54 10.12 5.62 -0.68
CA PHE A 54 9.25 6.44 0.16
C PHE A 54 8.06 6.90 -0.68
N ARG A 55 6.85 6.72 -0.13
CA ARG A 55 5.61 7.10 -0.81
C ARG A 55 4.77 8.00 0.09
N THR A 56 4.15 9.01 -0.49
CA THR A 56 3.12 9.83 0.13
C THR A 56 1.98 10.06 -0.86
N ASP A 57 0.75 9.95 -0.38
CA ASP A 57 -0.46 10.13 -1.18
C ASP A 57 -1.32 11.24 -0.57
N PHE A 58 -2.08 11.94 -1.40
CA PHE A 58 -3.08 12.91 -0.99
C PHE A 58 -4.42 12.49 -1.55
N LEU A 59 -5.44 12.46 -0.71
CA LEU A 59 -6.81 12.14 -1.11
C LEU A 59 -7.73 13.28 -0.67
N VAL A 60 -8.49 13.81 -1.60
CA VAL A 60 -9.52 14.83 -1.32
C VAL A 60 -10.87 14.20 -1.62
N GLU A 61 -11.57 13.79 -0.58
CA GLU A 61 -12.87 13.12 -0.67
C GLU A 61 -14.01 14.15 -0.60
N THR A 62 -15.04 13.96 -1.42
CA THR A 62 -16.26 14.75 -1.37
C THR A 62 -17.47 13.84 -1.15
N THR A 63 -18.19 14.04 -0.06
CA THR A 63 -19.38 13.26 0.29
C THR A 63 -20.62 13.68 -0.52
N ALA A 64 -21.71 12.92 -0.42
CA ALA A 64 -22.98 13.26 -1.05
C ALA A 64 -23.60 14.55 -0.47
N ALA A 65 -23.25 14.93 0.74
CA ALA A 65 -23.68 16.18 1.38
C ALA A 65 -22.85 17.41 0.97
N GLY A 66 -21.74 17.19 0.23
CA GLY A 66 -20.81 18.24 -0.15
C GLY A 66 -19.72 18.51 0.88
N ASP A 67 -19.66 17.73 1.95
CA ASP A 67 -18.54 17.80 2.90
C ASP A 67 -17.26 17.28 2.26
N GLU A 68 -16.15 17.90 2.58
CA GLU A 68 -14.82 17.51 2.11
C GLU A 68 -13.97 16.98 3.26
N LEU A 69 -13.20 15.95 2.95
CA LEU A 69 -12.13 15.39 3.79
C LEU A 69 -10.84 15.37 3.01
N VAL A 70 -9.83 16.09 3.51
CA VAL A 70 -8.46 16.00 2.98
C VAL A 70 -7.67 15.03 3.82
N ASN A 71 -7.19 13.98 3.17
CA ASN A 71 -6.36 12.96 3.80
C ASN A 71 -4.92 13.13 3.30
N TYR A 72 -4.06 13.63 4.18
CA TYR A 72 -2.64 13.81 3.94
C TYR A 72 -1.91 12.52 4.24
N ASP A 73 -1.08 12.08 3.33
CA ASP A 73 -0.30 10.85 3.32
C ASP A 73 -1.11 9.57 3.02
N ASN A 74 -2.40 9.54 3.27
CA ASN A 74 -3.29 8.39 3.03
C ASN A 74 -2.73 7.06 3.56
N GLY A 75 -2.03 7.10 4.72
CA GLY A 75 -1.41 5.94 5.34
C GLY A 75 -0.34 5.28 4.46
N LYS A 76 0.53 6.08 3.87
CA LYS A 76 1.71 5.64 3.13
C LYS A 76 2.97 5.92 3.95
N GLY A 77 4.13 5.58 3.43
CA GLY A 77 5.39 5.80 4.16
C GLY A 77 6.58 5.13 3.50
N LEU A 78 7.36 4.44 4.32
CA LEU A 78 8.62 3.84 3.93
C LEU A 78 8.45 2.35 3.61
N GLU A 79 8.86 1.96 2.42
CA GLU A 79 8.85 0.60 1.90
C GLU A 79 10.29 0.09 1.77
N LEU A 80 10.62 -1.02 2.40
CA LEU A 80 11.98 -1.56 2.48
C LEU A 80 12.01 -3.05 2.13
N ILE A 81 13.04 -3.47 1.40
CA ILE A 81 13.31 -4.88 1.04
C ILE A 81 14.45 -5.43 1.90
N PRO A 82 14.18 -5.95 3.11
CA PRO A 82 15.20 -6.53 3.97
C PRO A 82 15.73 -7.88 3.48
N CYS A 83 14.95 -8.61 2.67
CA CYS A 83 15.29 -9.92 2.11
C CYS A 83 14.78 -10.03 0.67
N ASP A 84 15.35 -10.92 -0.14
CA ASP A 84 15.03 -11.07 -1.57
C ASP A 84 13.53 -11.29 -1.86
N ARG A 85 12.76 -11.79 -0.88
CA ARG A 85 11.33 -12.11 -1.04
C ARG A 85 10.42 -11.38 -0.06
N ILE A 86 10.97 -10.50 0.78
CA ILE A 86 10.21 -9.81 1.83
C ILE A 86 10.31 -8.31 1.63
N GLU A 87 9.19 -7.64 1.76
CA GLU A 87 9.08 -6.20 1.89
C GLU A 87 8.35 -5.84 3.18
N LEU A 88 8.81 -4.82 3.85
CA LEU A 88 8.18 -4.23 5.03
C LEU A 88 7.79 -2.78 4.73
N LEU A 89 6.53 -2.45 4.96
CA LEU A 89 6.00 -1.10 4.85
C LEU A 89 5.71 -0.56 6.25
N PHE A 90 6.23 0.61 6.52
CA PHE A 90 5.97 1.40 7.73
C PHE A 90 5.18 2.63 7.32
N ASN A 91 3.87 2.59 7.53
CA ASN A 91 2.97 3.64 7.11
C ASN A 91 2.82 4.68 8.23
N ALA A 92 3.07 5.94 7.90
CA ALA A 92 2.80 7.05 8.80
C ALA A 92 1.30 7.17 9.06
N PRO A 93 0.88 7.63 10.25
CA PRO A 93 -0.53 7.91 10.49
C PRO A 93 -0.96 9.08 9.59
N PRO A 94 -1.99 8.92 8.74
CA PRO A 94 -2.47 10.01 7.90
C PRO A 94 -3.02 11.14 8.76
N TYR A 95 -2.87 12.39 8.33
CA TYR A 95 -3.56 13.52 8.93
C TYR A 95 -4.84 13.80 8.15
N LEU A 96 -5.96 13.90 8.85
CA LEU A 96 -7.31 14.09 8.30
C LEU A 96 -7.82 15.49 8.65
N GLU A 97 -8.10 16.29 7.64
CA GLU A 97 -8.65 17.63 7.76
C GLU A 97 -10.09 17.65 7.23
N HIS A 98 -11.01 18.08 8.06
CA HIS A 98 -12.45 18.11 7.78
C HIS A 98 -12.95 19.53 7.54
N ASN A 99 -13.77 19.76 6.52
CA ASN A 99 -14.41 21.05 6.31
C ASN A 99 -15.77 21.19 7.03
N ASN A 100 -16.10 20.25 7.90
CA ASN A 100 -17.33 20.23 8.68
C ASN A 100 -17.05 20.32 10.20
N LYS A 101 -17.99 19.87 11.04
CA LYS A 101 -17.84 19.91 12.51
C LYS A 101 -17.01 18.76 13.10
N ALA A 102 -16.51 17.84 12.30
CA ALA A 102 -15.62 16.78 12.77
C ALA A 102 -14.26 17.38 13.18
N HIS A 103 -13.59 16.74 14.14
CA HIS A 103 -12.28 17.20 14.57
C HIS A 103 -11.19 16.68 13.63
N ASP A 104 -10.33 17.59 13.21
CA ASP A 104 -9.10 17.23 12.51
C ASP A 104 -8.17 16.42 13.40
N GLY A 105 -7.37 15.55 12.81
CA GLY A 105 -6.41 14.77 13.58
C GLY A 105 -5.81 13.61 12.83
N PHE A 106 -4.96 12.86 13.53
CA PHE A 106 -4.28 11.72 12.95
C PHE A 106 -5.16 10.47 12.93
N GLY A 107 -5.03 9.70 11.85
CA GLY A 107 -5.56 8.36 11.74
C GLY A 107 -4.68 7.32 12.43
N ASP A 108 -4.89 6.05 12.11
CA ASP A 108 -4.17 4.93 12.71
C ASP A 108 -2.81 4.69 12.06
N VAL A 109 -1.82 4.32 12.86
CA VAL A 109 -0.56 3.74 12.37
C VAL A 109 -0.82 2.37 11.79
N SER A 110 -0.18 2.04 10.68
CA SER A 110 -0.27 0.73 10.07
C SER A 110 1.06 0.24 9.50
N PHE A 111 1.14 -1.07 9.31
CA PHE A 111 2.30 -1.73 8.68
C PHE A 111 1.82 -2.85 7.77
N VAL A 112 2.65 -3.18 6.79
CA VAL A 112 2.41 -4.32 5.92
C VAL A 112 3.69 -5.11 5.75
N GLY A 113 3.61 -6.42 5.95
CA GLY A 113 4.64 -7.35 5.52
C GLY A 113 4.19 -8.05 4.25
N LYS A 114 5.01 -8.02 3.20
CA LYS A 114 4.77 -8.75 1.96
C LYS A 114 5.75 -9.91 1.85
N TYR A 115 5.29 -11.05 1.37
CA TYR A 115 6.12 -12.20 1.01
C TYR A 115 5.83 -12.63 -0.42
N ARG A 116 6.83 -12.46 -1.30
CA ARG A 116 6.78 -12.89 -2.70
C ARG A 116 6.94 -14.40 -2.82
N ILE A 117 5.87 -15.08 -3.21
CA ILE A 117 5.85 -16.54 -3.41
C ILE A 117 6.58 -16.90 -4.70
N VAL A 118 6.18 -16.25 -5.80
CA VAL A 118 6.74 -16.48 -7.12
C VAL A 118 6.65 -15.21 -7.97
N SER A 119 7.65 -15.00 -8.81
CA SER A 119 7.62 -13.95 -9.82
C SER A 119 8.49 -14.33 -11.02
N ALA A 120 8.24 -13.70 -12.13
CA ALA A 120 9.07 -13.72 -13.31
C ALA A 120 9.05 -12.33 -13.96
N ASP A 121 10.19 -11.89 -14.44
CA ASP A 121 10.32 -10.64 -15.19
C ASP A 121 9.65 -10.72 -16.57
N ALA A 122 9.76 -9.67 -17.36
CA ALA A 122 9.12 -9.56 -18.67
C ALA A 122 9.58 -10.64 -19.66
N GLU A 123 10.81 -11.13 -19.53
CA GLU A 123 11.39 -12.14 -20.43
C GLU A 123 11.00 -13.56 -20.01
N ALA A 124 10.88 -13.80 -18.69
CA ALA A 124 10.58 -15.11 -18.11
C ALA A 124 9.07 -15.35 -17.84
N GLY A 125 8.17 -14.45 -18.28
CA GLY A 125 6.74 -14.68 -18.20
C GLY A 125 5.92 -13.52 -17.61
N ASN A 126 6.54 -12.48 -17.07
CA ASN A 126 5.91 -11.23 -16.66
C ASN A 126 4.72 -11.41 -15.68
N TYR A 127 4.94 -12.13 -14.58
CA TYR A 127 3.93 -12.38 -13.56
C TYR A 127 4.49 -12.31 -12.14
N ILE A 128 3.61 -12.16 -11.18
CA ILE A 128 3.96 -12.18 -9.75
C ILE A 128 2.79 -12.67 -8.91
N PHE A 129 3.09 -13.39 -7.83
CA PHE A 129 2.15 -13.74 -6.78
C PHE A 129 2.81 -13.54 -5.41
N THR A 130 2.14 -12.77 -4.55
CA THR A 130 2.62 -12.32 -3.25
C THR A 130 1.50 -12.43 -2.22
N VAL A 131 1.83 -12.72 -0.99
CA VAL A 131 0.90 -12.64 0.14
C VAL A 131 1.29 -11.47 1.03
N PHE A 132 0.30 -10.76 1.58
CA PHE A 132 0.51 -9.66 2.51
C PHE A 132 -0.13 -9.99 3.85
N LEU A 133 0.46 -9.46 4.89
CA LEU A 133 -0.17 -9.34 6.19
C LEU A 133 -0.06 -7.87 6.63
N ALA A 134 -1.19 -7.17 6.57
CA ALA A 134 -1.28 -5.82 7.10
C ALA A 134 -1.79 -5.83 8.54
N GLY A 135 -1.38 -4.83 9.30
CA GLY A 135 -1.86 -4.59 10.65
C GLY A 135 -2.02 -3.10 10.90
N SER A 136 -3.09 -2.69 11.59
CA SER A 136 -3.25 -1.33 12.09
C SER A 136 -3.41 -1.33 13.61
N VAL A 137 -2.94 -0.25 14.22
CA VAL A 137 -3.05 -0.02 15.68
C VAL A 137 -3.94 1.19 15.89
N PRO A 138 -4.95 1.14 16.79
CA PRO A 138 -5.90 2.21 16.99
C PRO A 138 -5.25 3.40 17.74
N THR A 139 -4.41 4.13 17.04
CA THR A 139 -3.69 5.32 17.54
C THR A 139 -4.34 6.63 17.10
N GLY A 140 -5.37 6.54 16.26
CA GLY A 140 -6.06 7.69 15.70
C GLY A 140 -6.73 8.57 16.76
N SER A 141 -6.68 9.87 16.54
CA SER A 141 -7.29 10.86 17.42
C SER A 141 -8.77 11.07 17.06
N TYR A 142 -9.59 11.30 18.08
CA TYR A 142 -11.05 11.51 17.95
C TYR A 142 -11.74 10.34 17.19
N ALA A 143 -12.44 10.65 16.10
CA ALA A 143 -13.13 9.68 15.25
C ALA A 143 -12.33 9.30 14.00
N ASN A 144 -11.04 9.70 13.91
CA ASN A 144 -10.19 9.52 12.74
C ASN A 144 -9.50 8.13 12.68
N GLY A 145 -9.66 7.30 13.71
CA GLY A 145 -9.15 5.93 13.77
C GLY A 145 -10.25 4.88 13.85
N ALA A 146 -9.88 3.63 13.63
CA ALA A 146 -10.81 2.49 13.59
C ALA A 146 -11.30 2.01 14.96
N ARG A 147 -10.83 2.56 16.07
CA ARG A 147 -11.11 2.15 17.47
C ARG A 147 -10.72 0.72 17.84
N ALA A 148 -10.22 -0.05 16.90
CA ALA A 148 -9.71 -1.40 17.11
C ALA A 148 -8.53 -1.67 16.20
N GLY A 149 -7.61 -2.52 16.65
CA GLY A 149 -6.61 -3.07 15.76
C GLY A 149 -7.27 -3.96 14.71
N VAL A 150 -6.77 -3.91 13.48
CA VAL A 150 -7.26 -4.73 12.38
C VAL A 150 -6.09 -5.48 11.77
N ILE A 151 -6.24 -6.78 11.56
CA ILE A 151 -5.30 -7.61 10.81
C ILE A 151 -5.92 -7.90 9.44
N THR A 152 -5.15 -7.71 8.37
CA THR A 152 -5.67 -7.89 7.01
C THR A 152 -4.75 -8.82 6.21
N PRO A 153 -4.96 -10.14 6.26
CA PRO A 153 -4.36 -11.06 5.32
C PRO A 153 -4.86 -10.76 3.89
N THR A 154 -3.94 -10.78 2.93
CA THR A 154 -4.24 -10.42 1.54
C THR A 154 -3.47 -11.31 0.57
N LEU A 155 -4.14 -11.79 -0.46
CA LEU A 155 -3.55 -12.40 -1.63
C LEU A 155 -3.41 -11.34 -2.71
N ALA A 156 -2.26 -11.30 -3.37
CA ALA A 156 -1.97 -10.34 -4.40
C ALA A 156 -1.29 -11.00 -5.59
N GLY A 157 -1.69 -10.63 -6.79
CA GLY A 157 -1.11 -11.17 -8.00
C GLY A 157 -1.20 -10.21 -9.16
N GLY A 158 -0.43 -10.50 -10.18
CA GLY A 158 -0.46 -9.74 -11.42
C GLY A 158 0.14 -10.48 -12.60
N LYS A 159 -0.25 -10.04 -13.79
CA LYS A 159 0.22 -10.57 -15.06
C LYS A 159 0.33 -9.45 -16.08
N GLY A 160 1.42 -9.46 -16.85
CA GLY A 160 1.63 -8.53 -17.96
C GLY A 160 1.69 -9.23 -19.31
N TRP A 161 1.27 -8.50 -20.35
CA TRP A 161 1.31 -8.89 -21.76
C TRP A 161 1.81 -7.69 -22.58
N GLY A 162 3.09 -7.71 -22.92
CA GLY A 162 3.72 -6.59 -23.62
C GLY A 162 3.68 -5.31 -22.79
N LYS A 163 2.91 -4.32 -23.24
CA LYS A 163 2.76 -3.02 -22.56
C LYS A 163 1.58 -2.96 -21.59
N PHE A 164 0.75 -3.97 -21.53
CA PHE A 164 -0.43 -4.04 -20.67
C PHE A 164 -0.16 -4.93 -19.48
N ASP A 165 -0.62 -4.52 -18.30
CA ASP A 165 -0.59 -5.34 -17.10
C ASP A 165 -1.87 -5.19 -16.27
N ILE A 166 -2.11 -6.24 -15.47
CA ILE A 166 -3.18 -6.29 -14.48
C ILE A 166 -2.54 -6.64 -13.14
N GLN A 167 -2.90 -5.88 -12.11
CA GLN A 167 -2.51 -6.12 -10.72
C GLN A 167 -3.75 -6.20 -9.86
N SER A 168 -3.89 -7.26 -9.06
CA SER A 168 -5.09 -7.47 -8.23
C SER A 168 -4.73 -7.89 -6.82
N THR A 169 -5.58 -7.51 -5.87
CA THR A 169 -5.49 -7.91 -4.45
C THR A 169 -6.86 -8.35 -3.94
N LEU A 170 -6.86 -9.37 -3.08
CA LEU A 170 -8.03 -9.83 -2.33
C LEU A 170 -7.62 -9.95 -0.86
N GLY A 171 -8.20 -9.11 -0.01
CA GLY A 171 -7.90 -9.06 1.42
C GLY A 171 -9.16 -9.09 2.27
N ALA A 172 -8.99 -9.49 3.54
CA ALA A 172 -10.07 -9.52 4.53
C ALA A 172 -9.61 -8.80 5.80
N GLY A 173 -10.27 -7.70 6.15
CA GLY A 173 -10.05 -6.98 7.39
C GLY A 173 -10.70 -7.71 8.56
N LEU A 174 -9.88 -8.14 9.52
CA LEU A 174 -10.26 -8.90 10.71
C LEU A 174 -10.00 -8.02 11.94
N PRO A 175 -11.02 -7.38 12.53
CA PRO A 175 -10.85 -6.58 13.74
C PRO A 175 -10.51 -7.50 14.93
N ILE A 176 -9.56 -7.05 15.77
CA ILE A 176 -9.13 -7.80 16.97
C ILE A 176 -10.17 -7.68 18.09
N THR A 177 -10.88 -6.55 18.13
CA THR A 177 -11.94 -6.27 19.10
C THR A 177 -13.09 -5.52 18.40
N HIS A 178 -14.25 -5.44 19.04
CA HIS A 178 -15.45 -4.74 18.52
C HIS A 178 -15.95 -5.29 17.18
N GLU A 179 -15.77 -6.58 16.94
CA GLU A 179 -16.16 -7.28 15.71
C GLU A 179 -17.64 -7.07 15.36
N ASN A 180 -18.52 -7.11 16.36
CA ASN A 180 -19.95 -6.88 16.22
C ASN A 180 -20.33 -5.45 15.77
N VAL A 181 -19.41 -4.50 15.84
CA VAL A 181 -19.60 -3.11 15.39
C VAL A 181 -18.87 -2.87 14.08
N ILE A 182 -17.61 -3.27 13.98
CA ILE A 182 -16.74 -3.01 12.83
C ILE A 182 -17.07 -3.96 11.67
N GLY A 183 -17.37 -5.24 11.99
CA GLY A 183 -17.57 -6.29 10.99
C GLY A 183 -16.29 -6.63 10.21
N HIS A 184 -16.46 -7.40 9.15
CA HIS A 184 -15.36 -7.85 8.29
C HIS A 184 -15.46 -7.17 6.93
N ALA A 185 -14.43 -6.42 6.55
CA ALA A 185 -14.33 -5.80 5.24
C ALA A 185 -13.54 -6.71 4.29
N ILE A 186 -14.19 -7.24 3.26
CA ILE A 186 -13.53 -8.02 2.20
C ILE A 186 -13.28 -7.06 1.04
N ALA A 187 -12.02 -6.78 0.74
CA ALA A 187 -11.61 -5.87 -0.32
C ALA A 187 -11.05 -6.64 -1.52
N PHE A 188 -11.58 -6.36 -2.70
CA PHE A 188 -11.06 -6.84 -3.98
C PHE A 188 -10.73 -5.64 -4.86
N ASN A 189 -9.46 -5.46 -5.16
CA ASN A 189 -8.97 -4.33 -5.95
C ASN A 189 -8.24 -4.85 -7.19
N THR A 190 -8.43 -4.16 -8.31
CA THR A 190 -7.75 -4.47 -9.57
C THR A 190 -7.35 -3.19 -10.28
N ALA A 191 -6.10 -3.09 -10.68
CA ALA A 191 -5.56 -2.04 -11.52
C ALA A 191 -5.23 -2.61 -12.90
N PHE A 192 -5.62 -1.89 -13.94
CA PHE A 192 -5.32 -2.14 -15.34
C PHE A 192 -4.43 -1.00 -15.83
N GLN A 193 -3.20 -1.31 -16.21
CA GLN A 193 -2.23 -0.30 -16.64
C GLN A 193 -1.79 -0.55 -18.08
N TYR A 194 -1.46 0.53 -18.78
CA TYR A 194 -0.87 0.46 -20.10
C TYR A 194 0.34 1.37 -20.22
N HIS A 195 1.50 0.81 -20.53
CA HIS A 195 2.76 1.54 -20.73
C HIS A 195 2.80 2.15 -22.14
N VAL A 196 2.28 3.37 -22.29
CA VAL A 196 2.18 4.06 -23.58
C VAL A 196 3.57 4.41 -24.13
N VAL A 197 4.31 5.19 -23.35
CA VAL A 197 5.69 5.64 -23.64
C VAL A 197 6.55 5.52 -22.36
N PRO A 198 7.87 5.63 -22.44
CA PRO A 198 8.79 5.29 -21.34
C PRO A 198 8.49 5.89 -19.95
N LYS A 199 7.69 6.95 -19.89
CA LYS A 199 7.38 7.64 -18.62
C LYS A 199 5.88 7.84 -18.39
N LEU A 200 5.01 7.17 -19.14
CA LEU A 200 3.57 7.41 -19.08
C LEU A 200 2.79 6.10 -18.97
N TRP A 201 2.06 5.96 -17.86
CA TRP A 201 1.19 4.83 -17.55
C TRP A 201 -0.23 5.30 -17.22
N PRO A 202 -1.14 5.44 -18.22
CA PRO A 202 -2.57 5.52 -17.93
C PRO A 202 -3.04 4.22 -17.28
N GLU A 203 -3.98 4.38 -16.33
CA GLU A 203 -4.58 3.26 -15.63
C GLU A 203 -6.06 3.48 -15.35
N VAL A 204 -6.75 2.37 -15.13
CA VAL A 204 -8.08 2.35 -14.54
C VAL A 204 -8.07 1.32 -13.42
N GLU A 205 -8.50 1.73 -12.23
CA GLU A 205 -8.65 0.81 -11.11
C GLU A 205 -10.12 0.57 -10.79
N ILE A 206 -10.42 -0.63 -10.30
CA ILE A 206 -11.69 -1.02 -9.72
C ILE A 206 -11.42 -1.46 -8.28
N ASN A 207 -11.95 -0.72 -7.32
CA ASN A 207 -11.75 -0.95 -5.90
C ASN A 207 -13.08 -1.28 -5.25
N SER A 208 -13.28 -2.52 -4.86
CA SER A 208 -14.54 -3.01 -4.29
C SER A 208 -14.34 -3.47 -2.85
N THR A 209 -15.26 -3.09 -1.97
CA THR A 209 -15.32 -3.55 -0.58
C THR A 209 -16.70 -4.11 -0.29
N PHE A 210 -16.73 -5.27 0.35
CA PHE A 210 -17.94 -5.96 0.81
C PHE A 210 -17.86 -6.10 2.32
N TRP A 211 -18.87 -5.69 3.03
CA TRP A 211 -18.93 -5.84 4.49
C TRP A 211 -19.81 -7.01 4.88
N LYS A 212 -19.28 -7.81 5.78
CA LYS A 212 -19.97 -8.90 6.45
C LYS A 212 -19.95 -8.65 7.95
N ASP A 213 -21.07 -8.85 8.58
CA ASP A 213 -21.27 -8.57 9.99
C ASP A 213 -21.10 -7.06 10.34
N GLY A 214 -21.27 -6.69 11.60
CA GLY A 214 -21.13 -5.30 12.06
C GLY A 214 -22.22 -4.34 11.56
N THR A 215 -21.96 -3.06 11.71
CA THR A 215 -22.93 -1.98 11.36
C THR A 215 -23.11 -1.81 9.85
N LEU A 216 -22.19 -2.31 9.05
CA LEU A 216 -22.23 -2.23 7.59
C LEU A 216 -22.59 -3.56 6.93
N ASP A 217 -23.11 -4.53 7.68
CA ASP A 217 -23.45 -5.86 7.15
C ASP A 217 -24.27 -5.78 5.87
N GLY A 218 -23.87 -6.56 4.86
CA GLY A 218 -24.50 -6.62 3.54
C GLY A 218 -24.25 -5.41 2.64
N LYS A 219 -23.55 -4.35 3.12
CA LYS A 219 -23.17 -3.23 2.26
C LYS A 219 -22.05 -3.64 1.31
N LYS A 220 -22.06 -3.01 0.14
CA LYS A 220 -21.01 -3.12 -0.87
C LYS A 220 -20.72 -1.75 -1.46
N GLN A 221 -19.45 -1.46 -1.66
CA GLN A 221 -18.96 -0.23 -2.25
C GLN A 221 -18.00 -0.59 -3.38
N THR A 222 -18.10 0.10 -4.50
CA THR A 222 -17.15 0.00 -5.61
C THR A 222 -16.82 1.38 -6.11
N PHE A 223 -15.55 1.64 -6.26
CA PHE A 223 -15.02 2.84 -6.93
C PHE A 223 -14.34 2.45 -8.23
N ILE A 224 -14.44 3.33 -9.22
CA ILE A 224 -13.68 3.28 -10.47
C ILE A 224 -12.75 4.49 -10.45
N THR A 225 -11.46 4.24 -10.70
CA THR A 225 -10.41 5.26 -10.62
C THR A 225 -9.65 5.34 -11.95
N PRO A 226 -10.12 6.13 -12.91
CA PRO A 226 -9.25 6.52 -14.02
C PRO A 226 -8.12 7.39 -13.50
N GLY A 227 -6.90 7.10 -13.94
CA GLY A 227 -5.71 7.77 -13.47
C GLY A 227 -4.55 7.69 -14.44
N LEU A 228 -3.48 8.38 -14.06
CA LEU A 228 -2.27 8.51 -14.84
C LEU A 228 -1.06 8.53 -13.90
N ILE A 229 -0.04 7.75 -14.22
CA ILE A 229 1.24 7.80 -13.53
C ILE A 229 2.32 8.24 -14.52
N LEU A 230 3.10 9.22 -14.08
CA LEU A 230 4.29 9.71 -14.76
C LEU A 230 5.51 9.35 -13.92
N GLY A 231 6.50 8.73 -14.53
CA GLY A 231 7.58 8.43 -13.65
C GLY A 231 8.81 7.76 -14.16
N ARG A 232 9.55 7.44 -13.11
CA ARG A 232 10.93 7.06 -13.10
C ARG A 232 11.82 8.19 -13.64
N PHE A 233 11.55 9.42 -13.13
CA PHE A 233 12.44 10.56 -13.34
C PHE A 233 13.65 10.42 -12.43
N ARG A 234 14.83 10.18 -12.98
CA ARG A 234 16.07 10.11 -12.20
C ARG A 234 16.38 11.47 -11.60
N LEU A 235 16.53 11.55 -10.28
CA LEU A 235 16.87 12.78 -9.56
C LEU A 235 18.37 12.84 -9.27
N HIS A 236 18.87 11.91 -8.46
CA HIS A 236 20.29 11.86 -8.08
C HIS A 236 20.68 10.42 -7.69
N GLY A 237 21.80 9.91 -8.22
CA GLY A 237 22.27 8.57 -7.91
C GLY A 237 21.20 7.51 -8.16
N ARG A 238 20.77 6.83 -7.08
CA ARG A 238 19.71 5.81 -7.10
C ARG A 238 18.30 6.39 -6.97
N LEU A 239 18.19 7.63 -6.49
CA LEU A 239 16.91 8.27 -6.22
C LEU A 239 16.16 8.58 -7.51
N VAL A 240 14.96 8.07 -7.60
CA VAL A 240 14.04 8.24 -8.73
C VAL A 240 12.75 8.87 -8.19
N MET A 241 12.01 9.57 -9.00
CA MET A 241 10.71 10.12 -8.66
C MET A 241 9.65 9.60 -9.61
N ALA A 242 8.48 9.28 -9.10
CA ALA A 242 7.26 9.08 -9.85
C ALA A 242 6.13 9.89 -9.22
N ILE A 243 5.23 10.41 -10.05
CA ILE A 243 4.04 11.13 -9.62
C ILE A 243 2.82 10.53 -10.30
N GLY A 244 1.68 10.58 -9.66
CA GLY A 244 0.45 10.11 -10.27
C GLY A 244 -0.74 10.88 -9.76
N ALA A 245 -1.79 10.93 -10.59
CA ALA A 245 -3.06 11.55 -10.24
C ALA A 245 -4.21 10.78 -10.87
N GLY A 246 -5.36 10.79 -10.21
CA GLY A 246 -6.58 10.17 -10.68
C GLY A 246 -7.80 10.73 -9.97
N VAL A 247 -8.96 10.30 -10.41
CA VAL A 247 -10.25 10.63 -9.77
C VAL A 247 -10.94 9.32 -9.45
N GLN A 248 -11.20 9.10 -8.17
CA GLN A 248 -11.96 7.96 -7.68
C GLN A 248 -13.44 8.29 -7.68
N ILE A 249 -14.27 7.52 -8.35
CA ILE A 249 -15.68 7.79 -8.58
C ILE A 249 -16.51 6.63 -8.04
N ALA A 250 -17.49 6.90 -7.18
CA ALA A 250 -18.39 5.88 -6.65
C ALA A 250 -19.26 5.28 -7.77
N ALA A 251 -19.27 3.96 -7.89
CA ALA A 251 -20.03 3.21 -8.89
C ALA A 251 -21.21 2.41 -8.28
N THR A 252 -21.36 2.42 -6.95
CA THR A 252 -22.43 1.71 -6.22
C THR A 252 -23.30 2.67 -5.43
N HIS A 253 -24.52 2.23 -5.11
CA HIS A 253 -25.48 3.05 -4.36
C HIS A 253 -24.98 3.39 -2.94
N TYR A 254 -24.41 2.42 -2.21
CA TYR A 254 -23.71 2.69 -0.96
C TYR A 254 -22.25 3.03 -1.26
N HIS A 255 -21.79 4.15 -0.70
CA HIS A 255 -20.41 4.62 -0.79
C HIS A 255 -20.10 5.59 0.36
N SER A 256 -18.84 5.66 0.79
CA SER A 256 -18.40 6.58 1.85
C SER A 256 -18.28 8.03 1.36
N TYR A 257 -17.94 8.22 0.09
CA TYR A 257 -17.88 9.52 -0.59
C TYR A 257 -18.28 9.35 -2.06
N ASN A 258 -18.73 10.42 -2.71
CA ASN A 258 -19.14 10.39 -4.13
C ASN A 258 -17.94 10.26 -5.06
N HIS A 259 -16.93 11.08 -4.81
CA HIS A 259 -15.70 11.08 -5.57
C HIS A 259 -14.54 11.57 -4.70
N ALA A 260 -13.32 11.23 -5.13
CA ALA A 260 -12.11 11.76 -4.52
C ALA A 260 -11.05 12.05 -5.58
N GLY A 261 -10.34 13.15 -5.42
CA GLY A 261 -9.07 13.39 -6.09
C GLY A 261 -7.97 12.58 -5.42
N VAL A 262 -7.23 11.80 -6.19
CA VAL A 262 -6.09 11.02 -5.70
C VAL A 262 -4.82 11.58 -6.32
N PHE A 263 -3.83 11.87 -5.49
CA PHE A 263 -2.51 12.31 -5.93
C PHE A 263 -1.43 11.54 -5.17
N THR A 264 -0.37 11.09 -5.85
CA THR A 264 0.73 10.32 -5.26
C THR A 264 2.08 10.88 -5.69
N ILE A 265 3.02 10.89 -4.76
CA ILE A 265 4.44 11.13 -5.03
C ILE A 265 5.22 9.96 -4.43
N ARG A 266 6.16 9.43 -5.21
CA ARG A 266 6.99 8.29 -4.85
C ARG A 266 8.44 8.57 -5.15
N PHE A 267 9.30 8.10 -4.26
CA PHE A 267 10.74 8.22 -4.34
C PHE A 267 11.40 6.85 -4.21
N PRO A 268 11.40 6.03 -5.30
CA PRO A 268 12.19 4.80 -5.34
C PRO A 268 13.69 5.08 -5.21
N PHE A 269 14.42 4.21 -4.47
CA PHE A 269 15.85 4.32 -4.21
C PHE A 269 16.58 2.98 -4.11
#